data_9bc5e5a98e5d0ac44fbcc18330ea45e4
#
_entry.id   9bc5e5a98e5d0ac44fbcc18330ea45e4
#
_cell.length_a   1.000
_cell.length_b   1.000
_cell.length_c   1.000
_cell.angle_alpha   90.00
_cell.angle_beta   90.00
_cell.angle_gamma   90.00
#
_symmetry.space_group_name_H-M   'P 1'
#
loop_
_entity.id
_entity.type
_entity.pdbx_description
1 polymer ?
#
loop_
_entity_poly.entity_id
_entity_poly.type
_entity_poly.pdbx_seq_one_letter_code
_entity_poly.pdbx_strand_id
1 'polypeptide(L)'
;MNPTPDEREQFEREAIDNDPAQPATLRVVDRSPIELIDAAIQKGLDPQKILDWHERIERGRAQAAYAVAMNACQQELPVVLHDAQNSFLNSTYASLEGIQKQIKMLCLKHGFSLSWGEDSSPRPGFVRIICNVMHTAGHVERFQGDYPLDGAGAKGGANMNALQGRVSSNTYAQRDMLRSIFNLTIAGKDHDGNEYVTPDEIAALNELIGKTGTDLKRFLAWAGAETLDKLPRRRFAEAVSMLGKKVKT
;
A
#
# COMPACT_ATOMS: atom_id res chain seq x y z
N MET A 1 2.58 7.17 -71.82
CA MET A 1 1.51 7.83 -71.02
C MET A 1 1.93 7.76 -69.54
N ASN A 2 2.09 8.87 -68.89
CA ASN A 2 2.34 8.87 -67.46
C ASN A 2 1.02 8.65 -66.72
N PRO A 3 0.99 7.83 -65.66
CA PRO A 3 -0.23 7.56 -64.89
C PRO A 3 -0.75 8.84 -64.26
N THR A 4 -2.06 8.94 -64.19
CA THR A 4 -2.73 10.08 -63.54
C THR A 4 -2.49 10.09 -62.00
N PRO A 5 -2.66 11.22 -61.33
CA PRO A 5 -2.51 11.28 -59.88
C PRO A 5 -3.33 10.24 -59.11
N ASP A 6 -4.57 9.98 -59.58
CA ASP A 6 -5.48 8.99 -58.98
C ASP A 6 -4.98 7.55 -59.14
N GLU A 7 -4.41 7.21 -60.32
CA GLU A 7 -3.83 5.90 -60.58
C GLU A 7 -2.57 5.66 -59.74
N ARG A 8 -1.79 6.69 -59.45
CA ARG A 8 -0.64 6.60 -58.55
C ARG A 8 -1.03 6.36 -57.09
N GLU A 9 -2.05 7.07 -56.63
CA GLU A 9 -2.58 6.89 -55.27
C GLU A 9 -3.18 5.50 -55.07
N GLN A 10 -3.85 4.98 -56.10
CA GLN A 10 -4.42 3.62 -56.06
C GLN A 10 -3.32 2.55 -56.05
N PHE A 11 -2.27 2.75 -56.85
CA PHE A 11 -1.13 1.82 -56.90
C PHE A 11 -0.30 1.84 -55.58
N GLU A 12 -0.16 3.01 -54.95
CA GLU A 12 0.49 3.11 -53.65
C GLU A 12 -0.34 2.45 -52.52
N ARG A 13 -1.68 2.57 -52.57
CA ARG A 13 -2.56 1.89 -51.61
C ARG A 13 -2.51 0.36 -51.78
N GLU A 14 -2.51 -0.13 -53.00
CA GLU A 14 -2.41 -1.58 -53.27
C GLU A 14 -1.03 -2.14 -52.93
N ALA A 15 0.06 -1.37 -53.09
CA ALA A 15 1.40 -1.73 -52.71
C ALA A 15 1.59 -1.83 -51.20
N ILE A 16 0.91 -0.94 -50.44
CA ILE A 16 0.96 -0.97 -48.96
C ILE A 16 0.15 -2.15 -48.40
N ASP A 17 -0.96 -2.52 -49.04
CA ASP A 17 -1.80 -3.64 -48.59
C ASP A 17 -1.16 -5.02 -48.89
N ASN A 18 -0.19 -5.10 -49.81
CA ASN A 18 0.48 -6.35 -50.25
C ASN A 18 1.92 -6.45 -49.78
N ASP A 19 2.40 -5.67 -48.82
CA ASP A 19 3.76 -5.81 -48.29
C ASP A 19 3.88 -7.08 -47.44
N PRO A 20 4.64 -8.11 -47.91
CA PRO A 20 4.82 -9.36 -47.18
C PRO A 20 5.64 -9.20 -45.88
N ALA A 21 6.20 -8.01 -45.62
CA ALA A 21 6.96 -7.70 -44.41
C ALA A 21 6.07 -7.13 -43.28
N GLN A 22 4.80 -6.80 -43.53
CA GLN A 22 3.91 -6.45 -42.43
C GLN A 22 3.53 -7.70 -41.66
N PRO A 23 3.84 -7.78 -40.34
CA PRO A 23 3.32 -8.87 -39.53
C PRO A 23 1.80 -8.86 -39.65
N ALA A 24 1.23 -10.00 -40.06
CA ALA A 24 -0.21 -10.16 -40.11
C ALA A 24 -0.80 -9.67 -38.79
N THR A 25 -1.39 -8.50 -38.81
CA THR A 25 -2.14 -8.00 -37.66
C THR A 25 -3.28 -8.98 -37.47
N LEU A 26 -3.13 -9.88 -36.47
CA LEU A 26 -4.21 -10.73 -36.01
C LEU A 26 -5.35 -9.80 -35.63
N ARG A 27 -6.28 -9.57 -36.55
CA ARG A 27 -7.54 -8.93 -36.21
C ARG A 27 -8.22 -9.87 -35.23
N VAL A 28 -8.13 -9.54 -33.96
CA VAL A 28 -8.93 -10.19 -32.92
C VAL A 28 -10.37 -9.81 -33.24
N VAL A 29 -11.04 -10.67 -33.97
CA VAL A 29 -12.48 -10.54 -34.19
C VAL A 29 -13.11 -10.89 -32.85
N ASP A 30 -13.61 -9.88 -32.16
CA ASP A 30 -14.32 -10.02 -30.88
C ASP A 30 -15.68 -10.68 -31.18
N ARG A 31 -15.67 -12.01 -31.28
CA ARG A 31 -16.88 -12.81 -31.49
C ARG A 31 -17.53 -13.08 -30.16
N SER A 32 -18.85 -12.97 -30.11
CA SER A 32 -19.60 -13.37 -28.94
C SER A 32 -19.41 -14.87 -28.64
N PRO A 33 -19.53 -15.32 -27.40
CA PRO A 33 -19.47 -16.75 -27.07
C PRO A 33 -20.42 -17.60 -27.92
N ILE A 34 -21.59 -17.07 -28.26
CA ILE A 34 -22.60 -17.72 -29.10
C ILE A 34 -22.06 -17.97 -30.52
N GLU A 35 -21.44 -16.95 -31.13
CA GLU A 35 -20.85 -17.08 -32.48
C GLU A 35 -19.69 -18.09 -32.52
N LEU A 36 -18.94 -18.20 -31.41
CA LEU A 36 -17.87 -19.18 -31.28
C LEU A 36 -18.42 -20.61 -31.18
N ILE A 37 -19.53 -20.80 -30.43
CA ILE A 37 -20.24 -22.09 -30.34
C ILE A 37 -20.76 -22.51 -31.71
N ASP A 38 -21.44 -21.62 -32.43
CA ASP A 38 -21.97 -21.90 -33.77
C ASP A 38 -20.86 -22.28 -34.74
N ALA A 39 -19.75 -21.53 -34.75
CA ALA A 39 -18.59 -21.85 -35.58
C ALA A 39 -17.95 -23.19 -35.21
N ALA A 40 -17.93 -23.56 -33.94
CA ALA A 40 -17.43 -24.85 -33.46
C ALA A 40 -18.32 -26.00 -33.93
N ILE A 41 -19.65 -25.85 -33.83
CA ILE A 41 -20.63 -26.84 -34.31
C ILE A 41 -20.48 -27.06 -35.82
N GLN A 42 -20.38 -25.95 -36.61
CA GLN A 42 -20.23 -26.05 -38.07
C GLN A 42 -18.92 -26.75 -38.49
N LYS A 43 -17.86 -26.65 -37.72
CA LYS A 43 -16.55 -27.28 -38.02
C LYS A 43 -16.35 -28.63 -37.35
N GLY A 44 -17.36 -29.16 -36.66
CA GLY A 44 -17.25 -30.42 -35.93
C GLY A 44 -16.25 -30.36 -34.74
N LEU A 45 -15.94 -29.14 -34.26
CA LEU A 45 -15.12 -28.94 -33.08
C LEU A 45 -15.96 -29.14 -31.83
N ASP A 46 -15.31 -29.56 -30.73
CA ASP A 46 -15.95 -29.68 -29.43
C ASP A 46 -16.26 -28.25 -28.87
N PRO A 47 -17.54 -27.87 -28.76
CA PRO A 47 -17.92 -26.54 -28.25
C PRO A 47 -17.36 -26.23 -26.87
N GLN A 48 -17.21 -27.25 -26.01
CA GLN A 48 -16.67 -27.06 -24.65
C GLN A 48 -15.23 -26.56 -24.69
N LYS A 49 -14.40 -27.10 -25.60
CA LYS A 49 -13.02 -26.65 -25.74
C LYS A 49 -12.92 -25.18 -26.18
N ILE A 50 -13.84 -24.75 -27.05
CA ILE A 50 -13.87 -23.35 -27.51
C ILE A 50 -14.27 -22.42 -26.35
N LEU A 51 -15.26 -22.81 -25.53
CA LEU A 51 -15.63 -22.06 -24.34
C LEU A 51 -14.49 -21.98 -23.32
N ASP A 52 -13.81 -23.10 -23.07
CA ASP A 52 -12.66 -23.14 -22.16
C ASP A 52 -11.52 -22.22 -22.63
N TRP A 53 -11.27 -22.18 -23.93
CA TRP A 53 -10.29 -21.26 -24.49
C TRP A 53 -10.71 -19.81 -24.38
N HIS A 54 -11.98 -19.51 -24.67
CA HIS A 54 -12.54 -18.17 -24.54
C HIS A 54 -12.41 -17.69 -23.07
N GLU A 55 -12.84 -18.49 -22.11
CA GLU A 55 -12.69 -18.17 -20.70
C GLU A 55 -11.23 -17.93 -20.29
N ARG A 56 -10.30 -18.73 -20.80
CA ARG A 56 -8.88 -18.57 -20.53
C ARG A 56 -8.35 -17.25 -21.09
N ILE A 57 -8.76 -16.89 -22.31
CA ILE A 57 -8.36 -15.63 -22.96
C ILE A 57 -8.92 -14.45 -22.16
N GLU A 58 -10.22 -14.48 -21.81
CA GLU A 58 -10.86 -13.39 -21.04
C GLU A 58 -10.24 -13.26 -19.65
N ARG A 59 -9.95 -14.36 -18.99
CA ARG A 59 -9.22 -14.34 -17.69
C ARG A 59 -7.83 -13.73 -17.84
N GLY A 60 -7.11 -14.07 -18.90
CA GLY A 60 -5.78 -13.49 -19.19
C GLY A 60 -5.86 -11.97 -19.45
N ARG A 61 -6.88 -11.54 -20.21
CA ARG A 61 -7.15 -10.10 -20.46
C ARG A 61 -7.48 -9.35 -19.18
N ALA A 62 -8.36 -9.89 -18.35
CA ALA A 62 -8.73 -9.32 -17.07
C ALA A 62 -7.54 -9.20 -16.13
N GLN A 63 -6.67 -10.22 -16.07
CA GLN A 63 -5.44 -10.20 -15.28
C GLN A 63 -4.44 -9.15 -15.79
N ALA A 64 -4.27 -9.05 -17.10
CA ALA A 64 -3.40 -8.02 -17.70
C ALA A 64 -3.90 -6.61 -17.39
N ALA A 65 -5.22 -6.37 -17.53
CA ALA A 65 -5.84 -5.10 -17.20
C ALA A 65 -5.68 -4.74 -15.70
N TYR A 66 -5.84 -5.73 -14.81
CA TYR A 66 -5.56 -5.58 -13.38
C TYR A 66 -4.11 -5.13 -13.13
N ALA A 67 -3.14 -5.80 -13.76
CA ALA A 67 -1.72 -5.48 -13.56
C ALA A 67 -1.38 -4.05 -14.03
N VAL A 68 -1.91 -3.64 -15.19
CA VAL A 68 -1.74 -2.27 -15.72
C VAL A 68 -2.37 -1.24 -14.77
N ALA A 69 -3.59 -1.47 -14.32
CA ALA A 69 -4.29 -0.59 -13.40
C ALA A 69 -3.59 -0.50 -12.04
N MET A 70 -3.07 -1.63 -11.51
CA MET A 70 -2.34 -1.65 -10.24
C MET A 70 -1.06 -0.82 -10.34
N ASN A 71 -0.29 -0.99 -11.42
CA ASN A 71 0.90 -0.18 -11.65
C ASN A 71 0.57 1.33 -11.72
N ALA A 72 -0.47 1.71 -12.47
CA ALA A 72 -0.91 3.09 -12.56
C ALA A 72 -1.40 3.64 -11.21
N CYS A 73 -2.16 2.85 -10.45
CA CYS A 73 -2.62 3.21 -9.11
C CYS A 73 -1.44 3.46 -8.16
N GLN A 74 -0.46 2.55 -8.11
CA GLN A 74 0.70 2.67 -7.23
C GLN A 74 1.58 3.89 -7.56
N GLN A 75 1.63 4.33 -8.82
CA GLN A 75 2.36 5.55 -9.21
C GLN A 75 1.70 6.83 -8.72
N GLU A 76 0.38 6.85 -8.57
CA GLU A 76 -0.38 8.01 -8.13
C GLU A 76 -0.61 8.04 -6.60
N LEU A 77 -0.37 6.92 -5.89
CA LEU A 77 -0.61 6.87 -4.46
C LEU A 77 0.28 7.86 -3.71
N PRO A 78 -0.32 8.67 -2.81
CA PRO A 78 0.45 9.62 -2.03
C PRO A 78 1.27 8.90 -0.94
N VAL A 79 2.25 9.60 -0.41
CA VAL A 79 2.85 9.21 0.87
C VAL A 79 1.78 9.34 1.96
N VAL A 80 1.45 8.24 2.62
CA VAL A 80 0.45 8.20 3.69
C VAL A 80 1.02 8.82 4.96
N LEU A 81 0.33 9.81 5.52
CA LEU A 81 0.78 10.51 6.71
C LEU A 81 0.30 9.82 7.99
N HIS A 82 1.11 9.90 9.04
CA HIS A 82 0.68 9.50 10.38
C HIS A 82 -0.44 10.42 10.89
N ASP A 83 -1.49 9.84 11.44
CA ASP A 83 -2.68 10.54 11.94
C ASP A 83 -3.09 10.09 13.36
N ALA A 84 -2.38 9.15 13.95
CA ALA A 84 -2.66 8.60 15.26
C ALA A 84 -1.38 8.48 16.10
N GLN A 85 -1.55 8.55 17.43
CA GLN A 85 -0.47 8.39 18.39
C GLN A 85 -0.71 7.16 19.27
N ASN A 86 0.33 6.34 19.44
CA ASN A 86 0.36 5.29 20.45
C ASN A 86 1.02 5.85 21.71
N SER A 87 0.20 6.19 22.71
CA SER A 87 0.69 6.75 23.98
C SER A 87 1.55 5.79 24.79
N PHE A 88 1.35 4.48 24.63
CA PHE A 88 2.11 3.45 25.33
C PHE A 88 3.55 3.32 24.79
N LEU A 89 3.73 3.39 23.47
CA LEU A 89 5.04 3.32 22.80
C LEU A 89 5.60 4.70 22.48
N ASN A 90 4.86 5.78 22.80
CA ASN A 90 5.21 7.16 22.45
C ASN A 90 5.60 7.32 20.97
N SER A 91 4.87 6.64 20.09
CA SER A 91 5.11 6.63 18.66
C SER A 91 3.86 7.04 17.88
N THR A 92 4.05 7.65 16.71
CA THR A 92 2.96 7.97 15.79
C THR A 92 2.83 6.88 14.73
N TYR A 93 1.64 6.68 14.20
CA TYR A 93 1.38 5.70 13.15
C TYR A 93 0.23 6.14 12.25
N ALA A 94 0.15 5.56 11.04
CA ALA A 94 -1.01 5.74 10.17
C ALA A 94 -2.13 4.78 10.62
N SER A 95 -3.28 5.34 11.01
CA SER A 95 -4.45 4.53 11.37
C SER A 95 -5.06 3.85 10.12
N LEU A 96 -5.86 2.81 10.33
CA LEU A 96 -6.60 2.19 9.23
C LEU A 96 -7.50 3.21 8.51
N GLU A 97 -8.21 4.02 9.28
CA GLU A 97 -9.07 5.08 8.75
C GLU A 97 -8.26 6.12 7.96
N GLY A 98 -7.12 6.55 8.49
CA GLY A 98 -6.22 7.49 7.83
C GLY A 98 -5.69 6.96 6.50
N ILE A 99 -5.28 5.69 6.45
CA ILE A 99 -4.86 5.04 5.21
C ILE A 99 -6.03 5.01 4.22
N GLN A 100 -7.18 4.45 4.64
CA GLN A 100 -8.35 4.33 3.77
C GLN A 100 -8.80 5.68 3.20
N LYS A 101 -8.83 6.73 4.02
CA LYS A 101 -9.20 8.07 3.60
C LYS A 101 -8.31 8.62 2.50
N GLN A 102 -7.01 8.34 2.57
CA GLN A 102 -6.02 8.86 1.62
C GLN A 102 -5.98 8.08 0.31
N ILE A 103 -6.23 6.75 0.32
CA ILE A 103 -6.08 5.92 -0.88
C ILE A 103 -7.39 5.58 -1.59
N LYS A 104 -8.54 5.63 -0.88
CA LYS A 104 -9.83 5.11 -1.37
C LYS A 104 -10.23 5.68 -2.74
N MET A 105 -10.15 6.99 -2.89
CA MET A 105 -10.58 7.64 -4.14
C MET A 105 -9.68 7.28 -5.32
N LEU A 106 -8.38 7.10 -5.07
CA LEU A 106 -7.42 6.67 -6.10
C LEU A 106 -7.64 5.21 -6.49
N CYS A 107 -7.84 4.32 -5.51
CA CYS A 107 -8.17 2.93 -5.78
C CYS A 107 -9.43 2.82 -6.65
N LEU A 108 -10.50 3.56 -6.30
CA LEU A 108 -11.75 3.59 -7.09
C LEU A 108 -11.53 4.18 -8.50
N LYS A 109 -10.72 5.24 -8.64
CA LYS A 109 -10.37 5.85 -9.93
C LYS A 109 -9.73 4.82 -10.88
N HIS A 110 -8.88 3.94 -10.33
CA HIS A 110 -8.22 2.88 -11.08
C HIS A 110 -9.02 1.58 -11.13
N GLY A 111 -10.30 1.59 -10.75
CA GLY A 111 -11.21 0.46 -10.86
C GLY A 111 -11.08 -0.60 -9.78
N PHE A 112 -10.37 -0.31 -8.67
CA PHE A 112 -10.20 -1.26 -7.57
C PHE A 112 -11.27 -1.11 -6.50
N SER A 113 -11.76 -2.25 -6.01
CA SER A 113 -12.57 -2.36 -4.81
C SER A 113 -12.06 -3.49 -3.92
N LEU A 114 -12.30 -3.38 -2.62
CA LEU A 114 -11.80 -4.32 -1.62
C LEU A 114 -12.96 -4.97 -0.88
N SER A 115 -12.85 -6.27 -0.62
CA SER A 115 -13.69 -6.96 0.35
C SER A 115 -12.83 -7.72 1.35
N TRP A 116 -13.27 -7.72 2.60
CA TRP A 116 -12.58 -8.33 3.72
C TRP A 116 -13.35 -9.51 4.24
N GLY A 117 -12.61 -10.55 4.62
CA GLY A 117 -13.14 -11.76 5.24
C GLY A 117 -12.19 -12.28 6.32
N GLU A 118 -12.70 -13.18 7.12
CA GLU A 118 -11.93 -13.90 8.13
C GLU A 118 -12.12 -15.40 7.93
N ASP A 119 -11.09 -16.16 8.30
CA ASP A 119 -11.11 -17.61 8.30
C ASP A 119 -10.32 -18.16 9.52
N SER A 120 -10.45 -19.43 9.78
CA SER A 120 -9.65 -20.10 10.79
C SER A 120 -8.19 -20.19 10.36
N SER A 121 -7.27 -19.79 11.25
CA SER A 121 -5.86 -20.01 11.02
C SER A 121 -5.45 -21.43 11.43
N PRO A 122 -4.54 -22.10 10.69
CA PRO A 122 -3.94 -23.35 11.14
C PRO A 122 -3.03 -23.18 12.36
N ARG A 123 -2.70 -21.92 12.74
CA ARG A 123 -1.88 -21.60 13.91
C ARG A 123 -2.78 -21.34 15.11
N PRO A 124 -2.63 -22.07 16.25
CA PRO A 124 -3.36 -21.76 17.47
C PRO A 124 -3.11 -20.32 17.94
N GLY A 125 -4.16 -19.62 18.34
CA GLY A 125 -4.07 -18.20 18.78
C GLY A 125 -3.94 -17.18 17.65
N PHE A 126 -4.15 -17.59 16.40
CA PHE A 126 -4.15 -16.71 15.23
C PHE A 126 -5.52 -16.71 14.54
N VAL A 127 -5.82 -15.63 13.84
CA VAL A 127 -6.94 -15.48 12.92
C VAL A 127 -6.39 -15.25 11.52
N ARG A 128 -7.02 -15.85 10.51
CA ARG A 128 -6.69 -15.57 9.11
C ARG A 128 -7.55 -14.45 8.59
N ILE A 129 -6.92 -13.39 8.14
CA ILE A 129 -7.59 -12.27 7.48
C ILE A 129 -7.39 -12.40 5.98
N ILE A 130 -8.47 -12.18 5.24
CA ILE A 130 -8.53 -12.29 3.79
C ILE A 130 -8.90 -10.93 3.22
N CYS A 131 -8.18 -10.50 2.19
CA CYS A 131 -8.51 -9.35 1.37
C CYS A 131 -8.67 -9.79 -0.09
N ASN A 132 -9.85 -9.61 -0.67
CA ASN A 132 -10.03 -9.75 -2.10
C ASN A 132 -9.94 -8.36 -2.73
N VAL A 133 -8.99 -8.19 -3.63
CA VAL A 133 -8.81 -6.97 -4.45
C VAL A 133 -9.47 -7.24 -5.78
N MET A 134 -10.61 -6.60 -6.02
CA MET A 134 -11.42 -6.77 -7.23
C MET A 134 -11.14 -5.61 -8.19
N HIS A 135 -11.07 -5.90 -9.48
CA HIS A 135 -10.91 -4.91 -10.52
C HIS A 135 -12.09 -4.92 -11.49
N THR A 136 -12.45 -3.76 -12.04
CA THR A 136 -13.60 -3.60 -12.97
C THR A 136 -13.51 -4.45 -14.24
N ALA A 137 -12.30 -4.89 -14.62
CA ALA A 137 -12.11 -5.84 -15.73
C ALA A 137 -12.48 -7.30 -15.38
N GLY A 138 -12.95 -7.59 -14.16
CA GLY A 138 -13.39 -8.92 -13.74
C GLY A 138 -12.30 -9.79 -13.09
N HIS A 139 -11.07 -9.30 -12.93
CA HIS A 139 -10.04 -10.02 -12.16
C HIS A 139 -10.20 -9.78 -10.66
N VAL A 140 -9.96 -10.83 -9.88
CA VAL A 140 -9.92 -10.79 -8.41
C VAL A 140 -8.62 -11.42 -7.94
N GLU A 141 -7.82 -10.66 -7.20
CA GLU A 141 -6.64 -11.17 -6.52
C GLU A 141 -6.94 -11.34 -5.02
N ARG A 142 -6.64 -12.53 -4.49
CA ARG A 142 -6.87 -12.85 -3.08
C ARG A 142 -5.58 -12.84 -2.29
N PHE A 143 -5.52 -11.96 -1.30
CA PHE A 143 -4.46 -11.89 -0.32
C PHE A 143 -4.93 -12.45 1.01
N GLN A 144 -4.03 -13.08 1.76
CA GLN A 144 -4.33 -13.58 3.09
C GLN A 144 -3.12 -13.55 4.00
N GLY A 145 -3.35 -13.35 5.30
CA GLY A 145 -2.32 -13.36 6.32
C GLY A 145 -2.87 -13.94 7.64
N ASP A 146 -2.01 -14.60 8.39
CA ASP A 146 -2.34 -15.10 9.73
C ASP A 146 -1.81 -14.12 10.78
N TYR A 147 -2.70 -13.56 11.57
CA TYR A 147 -2.40 -12.54 12.58
C TYR A 147 -2.71 -13.06 13.97
N PRO A 148 -1.88 -12.75 14.99
CA PRO A 148 -2.15 -13.17 16.34
C PRO A 148 -3.45 -12.55 16.85
N LEU A 149 -4.24 -13.32 17.58
CA LEU A 149 -5.37 -12.79 18.32
C LEU A 149 -4.84 -11.99 19.52
N ASP A 150 -5.17 -10.70 19.55
CA ASP A 150 -4.79 -9.80 20.64
C ASP A 150 -5.64 -10.16 21.88
N GLY A 151 -5.08 -10.92 22.77
CA GLY A 151 -5.82 -11.46 23.94
C GLY A 151 -5.07 -11.40 25.27
N ALA A 152 -3.77 -11.14 25.23
CA ALA A 152 -2.94 -11.05 26.43
C ALA A 152 -2.42 -9.62 26.62
N GLY A 153 -2.86 -8.94 27.67
CA GLY A 153 -2.19 -7.72 28.12
C GLY A 153 -0.71 -7.98 28.43
N ALA A 154 0.13 -6.96 28.37
CA ALA A 154 1.59 -7.02 28.60
C ALA A 154 2.03 -7.68 29.94
N LYS A 155 1.10 -7.96 30.83
CA LYS A 155 1.31 -8.63 32.13
C LYS A 155 0.59 -9.98 32.24
N GLY A 156 0.19 -10.60 31.12
CA GLY A 156 -0.45 -11.93 31.10
C GLY A 156 -1.88 -11.98 31.63
N GLY A 157 -2.49 -10.84 31.97
CA GLY A 157 -3.89 -10.74 32.33
C GLY A 157 -4.78 -10.45 31.12
N ALA A 158 -6.01 -11.00 31.07
CA ALA A 158 -6.99 -10.69 30.05
C ALA A 158 -7.47 -9.23 30.23
N ASN A 159 -6.77 -8.28 29.59
CA ASN A 159 -7.15 -6.86 29.62
C ASN A 159 -8.23 -6.49 28.59
N MET A 160 -8.54 -7.40 27.68
CA MET A 160 -9.58 -7.23 26.65
C MET A 160 -10.51 -8.45 26.66
N ASN A 161 -11.80 -8.21 26.41
CA ASN A 161 -12.68 -9.35 26.11
C ASN A 161 -12.31 -9.91 24.71
N ALA A 162 -12.69 -11.17 24.45
CA ALA A 162 -12.35 -11.87 23.20
C ALA A 162 -12.80 -11.10 21.93
N LEU A 163 -13.89 -10.35 22.01
CA LEU A 163 -14.41 -9.55 20.91
C LEU A 163 -13.50 -8.33 20.62
N GLN A 164 -13.07 -7.63 21.66
CA GLN A 164 -12.17 -6.49 21.54
C GLN A 164 -10.81 -6.91 20.96
N GLY A 165 -10.25 -8.04 21.45
CA GLY A 165 -9.01 -8.59 20.91
C GLY A 165 -9.11 -8.93 19.43
N ARG A 166 -10.23 -9.53 19.00
CA ARG A 166 -10.48 -9.84 17.59
C ARG A 166 -10.59 -8.59 16.71
N VAL A 167 -11.29 -7.56 17.18
CA VAL A 167 -11.41 -6.27 16.46
C VAL A 167 -10.05 -5.59 16.34
N SER A 168 -9.23 -5.60 17.40
CA SER A 168 -7.87 -5.07 17.40
C SER A 168 -7.00 -5.77 16.36
N SER A 169 -6.97 -7.12 16.39
CA SER A 169 -6.20 -7.93 15.42
C SER A 169 -6.65 -7.69 13.97
N ASN A 170 -7.95 -7.59 13.73
CA ASN A 170 -8.51 -7.32 12.40
C ASN A 170 -8.09 -5.94 11.89
N THR A 171 -8.20 -4.91 12.72
CA THR A 171 -7.79 -3.54 12.36
C THR A 171 -6.29 -3.47 12.03
N TYR A 172 -5.46 -4.14 12.83
CA TYR A 172 -4.03 -4.23 12.60
C TYR A 172 -3.73 -4.93 11.26
N ALA A 173 -4.36 -6.10 11.04
CA ALA A 173 -4.19 -6.90 9.85
C ALA A 173 -4.58 -6.15 8.58
N GLN A 174 -5.75 -5.49 8.58
CA GLN A 174 -6.21 -4.70 7.43
C GLN A 174 -5.23 -3.56 7.09
N ARG A 175 -4.70 -2.88 8.09
CA ARG A 175 -3.70 -1.83 7.91
C ARG A 175 -2.41 -2.37 7.29
N ASP A 176 -1.89 -3.47 7.79
CA ASP A 176 -0.68 -4.13 7.31
C ASP A 176 -0.86 -4.65 5.87
N MET A 177 -1.99 -5.30 5.60
CA MET A 177 -2.32 -5.79 4.26
C MET A 177 -2.49 -4.65 3.24
N LEU A 178 -3.16 -3.54 3.59
CA LEU A 178 -3.28 -2.39 2.68
C LEU A 178 -1.91 -1.83 2.31
N ARG A 179 -1.02 -1.69 3.31
CA ARG A 179 0.35 -1.25 3.08
C ARG A 179 1.07 -2.16 2.08
N SER A 180 0.98 -3.47 2.29
CA SER A 180 1.67 -4.47 1.47
C SER A 180 1.08 -4.58 0.06
N ILE A 181 -0.26 -4.64 -0.08
CA ILE A 181 -0.97 -4.81 -1.35
C ILE A 181 -0.73 -3.62 -2.28
N PHE A 182 -0.86 -2.40 -1.76
CA PHE A 182 -0.69 -1.19 -2.54
C PHE A 182 0.73 -0.61 -2.49
N ASN A 183 1.68 -1.30 -1.84
CA ASN A 183 3.07 -0.84 -1.68
C ASN A 183 3.15 0.61 -1.15
N LEU A 184 2.37 0.89 -0.09
CA LEU A 184 2.24 2.25 0.44
C LEU A 184 3.52 2.69 1.14
N THR A 185 4.02 3.86 0.77
CA THR A 185 5.01 4.59 1.56
C THR A 185 4.28 5.32 2.69
N ILE A 186 4.62 4.99 3.93
CA ILE A 186 4.08 5.69 5.09
C ILE A 186 5.15 6.68 5.55
N ALA A 187 4.81 7.98 5.57
CA ALA A 187 5.64 8.97 6.23
C ALA A 187 5.46 8.81 7.74
N GLY A 188 6.25 7.92 8.28
CA GLY A 188 6.72 8.08 9.62
C GLY A 188 7.94 8.95 9.53
N LYS A 189 8.08 9.86 10.44
CA LYS A 189 9.43 10.13 10.86
C LYS A 189 9.94 8.75 11.26
N ASP A 190 10.90 8.19 10.51
CA ASP A 190 11.68 7.05 10.94
C ASP A 190 12.30 7.46 12.27
N HIS A 191 11.57 7.17 13.35
CA HIS A 191 12.05 7.33 14.69
C HIS A 191 12.73 6.01 15.04
N ASP A 192 13.85 5.73 14.39
CA ASP A 192 14.82 4.72 14.86
C ASP A 192 15.36 5.07 16.27
N GLY A 193 14.52 5.68 17.11
CA GLY A 193 14.88 6.16 18.44
C GLY A 193 15.83 7.37 18.44
N ASN A 194 16.13 7.94 17.29
CA ASN A 194 17.05 9.06 17.07
C ASN A 194 16.35 10.37 16.66
N GLU A 195 15.09 10.59 17.07
CA GLU A 195 14.56 11.96 17.01
C GLU A 195 15.44 12.87 17.87
N TYR A 196 15.95 13.90 17.23
CA TYR A 196 16.59 15.00 17.94
C TYR A 196 15.51 15.99 18.45
N VAL A 197 15.85 16.72 19.47
CA VAL A 197 15.01 17.78 20.02
C VAL A 197 14.64 18.82 18.95
N THR A 198 13.41 19.33 19.02
CA THR A 198 12.91 20.38 18.11
C THR A 198 13.55 21.74 18.41
N PRO A 199 13.50 22.71 17.49
CA PRO A 199 13.98 24.06 17.76
C PRO A 199 13.37 24.69 19.02
N ASP A 200 12.08 24.48 19.29
CA ASP A 200 11.40 24.95 20.49
C ASP A 200 11.92 24.27 21.78
N GLU A 201 12.18 22.96 21.68
CA GLU A 201 12.76 22.17 22.77
C GLU A 201 14.23 22.60 23.03
N ILE A 202 14.99 22.94 21.98
CA ILE A 202 16.33 23.51 22.11
C ILE A 202 16.30 24.86 22.82
N ALA A 203 15.34 25.73 22.45
CA ALA A 203 15.16 27.03 23.10
C ALA A 203 14.85 26.86 24.60
N ALA A 204 13.98 25.94 24.95
CA ALA A 204 13.65 25.62 26.34
C ALA A 204 14.85 25.07 27.14
N LEU A 205 15.67 24.21 26.54
CA LEU A 205 16.90 23.69 27.16
C LEU A 205 17.94 24.80 27.35
N ASN A 206 18.13 25.67 26.36
CA ASN A 206 19.04 26.81 26.47
C ASN A 206 18.62 27.75 27.61
N GLU A 207 17.34 28.03 27.75
CA GLU A 207 16.82 28.85 28.85
C GLU A 207 17.10 28.22 30.22
N LEU A 208 16.85 26.91 30.36
CA LEU A 208 17.11 26.17 31.59
C LEU A 208 18.64 26.07 31.91
N ILE A 209 19.48 25.84 30.91
CA ILE A 209 20.95 25.82 31.07
C ILE A 209 21.42 27.20 31.52
N GLY A 210 20.90 28.28 30.91
CA GLY A 210 21.24 29.64 31.32
C GLY A 210 20.79 29.96 32.76
N LYS A 211 19.57 29.60 33.15
CA LYS A 211 19.03 29.81 34.52
C LYS A 211 19.77 29.02 35.60
N THR A 212 20.29 27.85 35.25
CA THR A 212 20.98 26.95 36.22
C THR A 212 22.50 27.14 36.25
N GLY A 213 23.05 27.95 35.34
CA GLY A 213 24.50 28.07 35.15
C GLY A 213 25.20 26.74 34.82
N THR A 214 24.46 25.79 34.24
CA THR A 214 25.00 24.47 33.93
C THR A 214 25.98 24.56 32.78
N ASP A 215 27.17 23.95 32.94
CA ASP A 215 28.17 23.86 31.90
C ASP A 215 27.65 23.03 30.70
N LEU A 216 27.59 23.65 29.54
CA LEU A 216 27.00 23.03 28.32
C LEU A 216 27.80 21.78 27.90
N LYS A 217 29.15 21.77 28.01
CA LYS A 217 29.95 20.62 27.61
C LYS A 217 29.69 19.41 28.51
N ARG A 218 29.58 19.64 29.81
CA ARG A 218 29.24 18.59 30.76
C ARG A 218 27.81 18.08 30.57
N PHE A 219 26.89 18.97 30.26
CA PHE A 219 25.50 18.61 29.94
C PHE A 219 25.43 17.74 28.69
N LEU A 220 26.09 18.13 27.61
CA LEU A 220 26.12 17.37 26.37
C LEU A 220 26.80 16.00 26.54
N ALA A 221 27.91 15.92 27.30
CA ALA A 221 28.58 14.67 27.62
C ALA A 221 27.64 13.73 28.39
N TRP A 222 26.88 14.25 29.38
CA TRP A 222 25.88 13.49 30.12
C TRP A 222 24.74 13.02 29.21
N ALA A 223 24.29 13.87 28.30
CA ALA A 223 23.22 13.58 27.38
C ALA A 223 23.62 12.62 26.26
N GLY A 224 24.92 12.39 26.07
CA GLY A 224 25.44 11.58 24.96
C GLY A 224 25.25 12.23 23.59
N ALA A 225 25.31 13.57 23.54
CA ALA A 225 25.12 14.36 22.32
C ALA A 225 26.34 15.25 22.07
N GLU A 226 26.69 15.47 20.82
CA GLU A 226 27.76 16.41 20.41
C GLU A 226 27.30 17.87 20.51
N THR A 227 26.01 18.12 20.18
CA THR A 227 25.38 19.44 20.16
C THR A 227 23.92 19.31 20.61
N LEU A 228 23.28 20.44 20.98
CA LEU A 228 21.88 20.41 21.43
C LEU A 228 20.93 19.97 20.32
N ASP A 229 21.17 20.31 19.08
CA ASP A 229 20.37 19.89 17.94
C ASP A 229 20.49 18.39 17.64
N LYS A 230 21.53 17.73 18.13
CA LYS A 230 21.74 16.29 18.06
C LYS A 230 21.36 15.55 19.34
N LEU A 231 20.74 16.24 20.30
CA LEU A 231 20.25 15.60 21.52
C LEU A 231 19.08 14.67 21.21
N PRO A 232 19.17 13.35 21.52
CA PRO A 232 18.05 12.43 21.32
C PRO A 232 16.81 12.89 22.08
N ARG A 233 15.68 13.03 21.41
CA ARG A 233 14.42 13.55 21.97
C ARG A 233 13.94 12.73 23.17
N ARG A 234 14.22 11.41 23.17
CA ARG A 234 13.91 10.53 24.31
C ARG A 234 14.55 11.00 25.62
N ARG A 235 15.65 11.78 25.57
CA ARG A 235 16.32 12.35 26.71
C ARG A 235 15.83 13.73 27.11
N PHE A 236 14.95 14.36 26.32
CA PHE A 236 14.47 15.72 26.59
C PHE A 236 13.78 15.84 27.96
N ALA A 237 12.83 14.95 28.25
CA ALA A 237 12.10 14.97 29.51
C ALA A 237 13.03 14.77 30.74
N GLU A 238 14.03 13.89 30.61
CA GLU A 238 15.04 13.64 31.65
C GLU A 238 15.94 14.87 31.83
N ALA A 239 16.34 15.50 30.71
CA ALA A 239 17.15 16.71 30.70
C ALA A 239 16.45 17.89 31.41
N VAL A 240 15.18 18.12 31.06
CA VAL A 240 14.33 19.16 31.70
C VAL A 240 14.16 18.88 33.17
N SER A 241 13.91 17.62 33.59
CA SER A 241 13.77 17.24 34.99
C SER A 241 15.08 17.47 35.77
N MET A 242 16.22 17.10 35.19
CA MET A 242 17.54 17.27 35.82
C MET A 242 17.91 18.75 35.99
N LEU A 243 17.69 19.57 34.95
CA LEU A 243 17.95 21.00 35.00
C LEU A 243 16.95 21.71 35.96
N GLY A 244 15.66 21.32 35.93
CA GLY A 244 14.66 21.89 36.81
C GLY A 244 14.89 21.65 38.30
N LYS A 245 15.54 20.56 38.69
CA LYS A 245 15.95 20.30 40.08
C LYS A 245 17.00 21.29 40.55
N LYS A 246 17.89 21.75 39.66
CA LYS A 246 18.94 22.73 40.00
C LYS A 246 18.43 24.14 40.13
N VAL A 247 17.29 24.48 39.54
CA VAL A 247 16.62 25.82 39.67
C VAL A 247 16.04 26.02 41.07
N LYS A 248 15.69 24.93 41.77
CA LYS A 248 15.03 24.95 43.08
C LYS A 248 16.02 24.93 44.28
N THR A 249 17.31 24.89 43.99
CA THR A 249 18.37 24.93 45.06
C THR A 249 19.10 26.26 44.99
#